data_1a63832c10f202f385a29f549e5819d5
#
_entry.id   1a63832c10f202f385a29f549e5819d5
#
_cell.length_a   1.000
_cell.length_b   1.000
_cell.length_c   1.000
_cell.angle_alpha   90.00
_cell.angle_beta   90.00
_cell.angle_gamma   90.00
#
_symmetry.space_group_name_H-M   'P 1'
#
loop_
_entity.id
_entity.type
_entity.pdbx_description
1 polymer ?
#
loop_
_entity_poly.entity_id
_entity_poly.type
_entity_poly.pdbx_seq_one_letter_code
_entity_poly.pdbx_strand_id
1 'polypeptide(L)'
;MMRHASEELEDSSSHTVTNMKTDMNKKVEFPANVRVEIKLPLVTVKGPKGEVSRVMNDKRIAITTEGNMIVLSAQHASKKEKKVMHTYAAHLANMVNGVAHGFLYEMKICAAHFPMNVSISAGQLIIKNFIGEHVPRTLQLRKGVTVKVNGDIVQIESADKELAGLTASEIELLTRIRDHDRRIFQDGIFLIGQRLVA
;
A
#
# COMPACT_ATOMS: atom_id res chain seq x y z
N MET A 1 33.51 37.64 58.48
CA MET A 1 34.31 37.24 57.29
C MET A 1 34.04 35.79 57.00
N MET A 2 33.05 35.49 56.16
CA MET A 2 32.81 34.14 55.67
C MET A 2 32.66 34.22 54.13
N ARG A 3 33.58 33.56 53.44
CA ARG A 3 33.55 33.45 51.97
C ARG A 3 32.67 32.26 51.59
N HIS A 4 31.61 32.51 50.84
CA HIS A 4 30.84 31.48 50.17
C HIS A 4 31.57 31.12 48.88
N ALA A 5 31.97 29.86 48.77
CA ALA A 5 32.39 29.24 47.54
C ALA A 5 31.14 28.77 46.81
N SER A 6 30.91 29.30 45.63
CA SER A 6 29.90 28.81 44.69
C SER A 6 30.46 27.60 43.94
N GLU A 7 29.90 26.42 44.19
CA GLU A 7 30.11 25.22 43.40
C GLU A 7 29.36 25.36 42.09
N GLU A 8 30.08 25.49 41.00
CA GLU A 8 29.55 25.34 39.65
C GLU A 8 29.36 23.84 39.37
N LEU A 9 28.10 23.38 39.34
CA LEU A 9 27.73 22.07 38.84
C LEU A 9 27.68 22.12 37.31
N GLU A 10 28.76 21.70 36.67
CA GLU A 10 28.80 21.39 35.24
C GLU A 10 27.97 20.11 35.00
N ASP A 11 26.71 20.27 34.59
CA ASP A 11 25.89 19.18 34.06
C ASP A 11 26.25 18.95 32.58
N SER A 12 27.32 18.21 32.35
CA SER A 12 27.67 17.71 31.04
C SER A 12 27.02 16.38 30.76
N SER A 13 25.68 16.37 30.62
CA SER A 13 24.97 15.23 30.07
C SER A 13 25.15 15.18 28.54
N SER A 14 26.37 14.78 28.11
CA SER A 14 26.58 14.35 26.72
C SER A 14 25.73 13.10 26.46
N HIS A 15 24.60 13.31 25.84
CA HIS A 15 23.79 12.21 25.30
C HIS A 15 24.56 11.57 24.13
N THR A 16 25.48 10.70 24.47
CA THR A 16 26.13 9.81 23.50
C THR A 16 25.04 8.86 22.98
N VAL A 17 24.47 9.21 21.82
CA VAL A 17 23.58 8.31 21.07
C VAL A 17 24.44 7.15 20.59
N THR A 18 24.57 6.13 21.43
CA THR A 18 25.23 4.88 21.09
C THR A 18 24.41 4.22 19.99
N ASN A 19 24.91 4.27 18.75
CA ASN A 19 24.35 3.56 17.60
C ASN A 19 24.57 2.06 17.83
N MET A 20 23.75 1.45 18.66
CA MET A 20 23.76 0.01 18.90
C MET A 20 23.37 -0.70 17.59
N LYS A 21 24.36 -1.30 16.94
CA LYS A 21 24.17 -2.23 15.83
C LYS A 21 23.83 -3.59 16.44
N THR A 22 22.66 -4.12 16.10
CA THR A 22 22.17 -5.41 16.61
C THR A 22 21.80 -6.30 15.44
N ASP A 23 22.01 -7.61 15.58
CA ASP A 23 21.52 -8.57 14.62
C ASP A 23 20.01 -8.68 14.74
N MET A 24 19.33 -8.62 13.61
CA MET A 24 17.88 -8.62 13.56
C MET A 24 17.38 -9.68 12.60
N ASN A 25 16.37 -10.43 13.08
CA ASN A 25 15.65 -11.41 12.28
C ASN A 25 14.16 -11.10 12.33
N LYS A 26 13.47 -11.21 11.19
CA LYS A 26 12.03 -11.10 11.11
C LYS A 26 11.48 -12.23 10.27
N LYS A 27 10.42 -12.88 10.76
CA LYS A 27 9.77 -14.01 10.11
C LYS A 27 8.40 -13.57 9.58
N VAL A 28 8.05 -14.04 8.39
CA VAL A 28 6.75 -13.87 7.75
C VAL A 28 6.23 -15.23 7.37
N GLU A 29 5.13 -15.66 7.97
CA GLU A 29 4.49 -16.93 7.69
C GLU A 29 3.63 -16.85 6.43
N PHE A 30 3.56 -17.97 5.68
CA PHE A 30 2.69 -18.09 4.54
C PHE A 30 1.95 -19.43 4.52
N PRO A 31 0.72 -19.50 4.03
CA PRO A 31 -0.06 -20.72 4.00
C PRO A 31 0.46 -21.69 2.93
N ALA A 32 0.16 -22.98 3.07
CA ALA A 32 0.64 -24.05 2.20
C ALA A 32 0.19 -23.93 0.72
N ASN A 33 -0.86 -23.15 0.45
CA ASN A 33 -1.37 -22.87 -0.90
C ASN A 33 -0.60 -21.77 -1.64
N VAL A 34 0.42 -21.17 -1.01
CA VAL A 34 1.24 -20.11 -1.59
C VAL A 34 2.67 -20.64 -1.81
N ARG A 35 3.23 -20.34 -2.97
CA ARG A 35 4.63 -20.64 -3.31
C ARG A 35 5.44 -19.37 -3.41
N VAL A 36 6.61 -19.37 -2.80
CA VAL A 36 7.54 -18.24 -2.80
C VAL A 36 8.81 -18.60 -3.56
N GLU A 37 9.15 -17.83 -4.56
CA GLU A 37 10.40 -17.95 -5.33
C GLU A 37 11.27 -16.73 -5.05
N ILE A 38 12.45 -16.95 -4.50
CA ILE A 38 13.41 -15.90 -4.19
C ILE A 38 14.56 -15.99 -5.20
N LYS A 39 14.59 -15.06 -6.15
CA LYS A 39 15.69 -14.84 -7.12
C LYS A 39 16.13 -13.40 -6.98
N LEU A 40 16.96 -13.10 -6.00
CA LEU A 40 17.40 -11.72 -5.77
C LEU A 40 17.96 -11.06 -7.04
N PRO A 41 17.56 -9.83 -7.35
CA PRO A 41 16.77 -8.91 -6.53
C PRO A 41 15.24 -9.08 -6.61
N LEU A 42 14.72 -10.04 -7.38
CA LEU A 42 13.29 -10.27 -7.57
C LEU A 42 12.77 -11.35 -6.63
N VAL A 43 11.73 -11.04 -5.87
CA VAL A 43 10.95 -12.00 -5.09
C VAL A 43 9.58 -12.13 -5.74
N THR A 44 9.18 -13.37 -6.01
CA THR A 44 7.91 -13.68 -6.67
C THR A 44 7.09 -14.58 -5.74
N VAL A 45 5.83 -14.24 -5.54
CA VAL A 45 4.88 -15.00 -4.74
C VAL A 45 3.73 -15.43 -5.63
N LYS A 46 3.44 -16.73 -5.66
CA LYS A 46 2.38 -17.35 -6.48
C LYS A 46 1.33 -18.00 -5.60
N GLY A 47 0.07 -17.80 -5.93
CA GLY A 47 -1.06 -18.38 -5.20
C GLY A 47 -2.32 -18.49 -6.04
N PRO A 48 -3.45 -18.87 -5.42
CA PRO A 48 -4.70 -19.13 -6.13
C PRO A 48 -5.30 -17.89 -6.82
N LYS A 49 -5.04 -16.70 -6.32
CA LYS A 49 -5.55 -15.42 -6.89
C LYS A 49 -4.61 -14.79 -7.92
N GLY A 50 -3.42 -15.36 -8.12
CA GLY A 50 -2.47 -14.87 -9.12
C GLY A 50 -1.02 -14.90 -8.65
N GLU A 51 -0.21 -14.11 -9.32
CA GLU A 51 1.22 -13.98 -9.08
C GLU A 51 1.58 -12.51 -8.90
N VAL A 52 2.36 -12.24 -7.86
CA VAL A 52 2.88 -10.89 -7.57
C VAL A 52 4.39 -10.96 -7.43
N SER A 53 5.10 -10.06 -8.11
CA SER A 53 6.55 -9.96 -8.05
C SER A 53 6.99 -8.57 -7.61
N ARG A 54 8.08 -8.52 -6.81
CA ARG A 54 8.64 -7.27 -6.33
C ARG A 54 10.15 -7.31 -6.25
N VAL A 55 10.77 -6.20 -6.64
CA VAL A 55 12.23 -6.02 -6.53
C VAL A 55 12.59 -5.61 -5.10
N MET A 56 13.48 -6.38 -4.46
CA MET A 56 14.05 -6.13 -3.14
C MET A 56 15.57 -6.12 -3.27
N ASN A 57 16.16 -4.94 -3.41
CA ASN A 57 17.57 -4.77 -3.81
C ASN A 57 18.45 -4.21 -2.68
N ASP A 58 18.19 -4.54 -1.42
CA ASP A 58 19.11 -4.19 -0.35
C ASP A 58 20.04 -5.36 -0.03
N LYS A 59 21.33 -5.21 -0.37
CA LYS A 59 22.36 -6.24 -0.18
C LYS A 59 22.67 -6.55 1.29
N ARG A 60 22.21 -5.73 2.22
CA ARG A 60 22.44 -5.90 3.67
C ARG A 60 21.38 -6.75 4.34
N ILE A 61 20.29 -7.06 3.63
CA ILE A 61 19.19 -7.88 4.13
C ILE A 61 19.20 -9.18 3.35
N ALA A 62 19.51 -10.28 4.04
CA ALA A 62 19.36 -11.61 3.47
C ALA A 62 17.91 -12.06 3.59
N ILE A 63 17.37 -12.63 2.51
CA ILE A 63 16.01 -13.16 2.45
C ILE A 63 16.12 -14.65 2.15
N THR A 64 15.65 -15.49 3.06
CA THR A 64 15.67 -16.95 2.94
C THR A 64 14.29 -17.53 3.22
N THR A 65 14.05 -18.77 2.77
CA THR A 65 12.82 -19.50 3.08
C THR A 65 13.17 -20.67 3.97
N GLU A 66 12.45 -20.84 5.08
CA GLU A 66 12.55 -21.95 6.00
C GLU A 66 11.16 -22.60 6.15
N GLY A 67 10.92 -23.70 5.44
CA GLY A 67 9.60 -24.33 5.43
C GLY A 67 8.51 -23.38 4.93
N ASN A 68 7.52 -23.08 5.77
CA ASN A 68 6.42 -22.18 5.49
C ASN A 68 6.65 -20.73 5.99
N MET A 69 7.92 -20.34 6.19
CA MET A 69 8.26 -19.00 6.66
C MET A 69 9.31 -18.37 5.75
N ILE A 70 9.17 -17.07 5.52
CA ILE A 70 10.20 -16.23 4.92
C ILE A 70 10.96 -15.57 6.07
N VAL A 71 12.27 -15.78 6.12
CA VAL A 71 13.14 -15.19 7.13
C VAL A 71 13.94 -14.06 6.51
N LEU A 72 13.79 -12.89 7.08
CA LEU A 72 14.59 -11.70 6.77
C LEU A 72 15.66 -11.57 7.85
N SER A 73 16.93 -11.53 7.50
CA SER A 73 18.02 -11.35 8.44
C SER A 73 18.93 -10.21 8.03
N ALA A 74 19.40 -9.44 9.01
CA ALA A 74 20.38 -8.40 8.82
C ALA A 74 21.38 -8.44 9.98
N GLN A 75 22.67 -8.58 9.66
CA GLN A 75 23.76 -8.52 10.62
C GLN A 75 24.15 -7.06 10.87
N HIS A 76 24.44 -6.73 12.14
CA HIS A 76 24.87 -5.39 12.56
C HIS A 76 23.93 -4.28 12.05
N ALA A 77 22.61 -4.50 12.14
CA ALA A 77 21.60 -3.61 11.62
C ALA A 77 21.58 -2.26 12.34
N SER A 78 21.66 -1.19 11.59
CA SER A 78 21.41 0.17 12.05
C SER A 78 19.92 0.54 11.95
N LYS A 79 19.54 1.73 12.38
CA LYS A 79 18.16 2.24 12.23
C LYS A 79 17.68 2.23 10.77
N LYS A 80 18.59 2.38 9.81
CA LYS A 80 18.27 2.36 8.37
C LYS A 80 17.89 0.94 7.90
N GLU A 81 18.72 -0.05 8.20
CA GLU A 81 18.47 -1.45 7.86
C GLU A 81 17.20 -1.96 8.56
N LYS A 82 16.97 -1.55 9.82
CA LYS A 82 15.73 -1.85 10.55
C LYS A 82 14.48 -1.37 9.80
N LYS A 83 14.47 -0.11 9.32
CA LYS A 83 13.35 0.45 8.54
C LYS A 83 13.10 -0.37 7.26
N VAL A 84 14.16 -0.65 6.49
CA VAL A 84 14.03 -1.41 5.23
C VAL A 84 13.54 -2.83 5.50
N MET A 85 14.05 -3.52 6.53
CA MET A 85 13.59 -4.85 6.91
C MET A 85 12.10 -4.87 7.25
N HIS A 86 11.61 -3.91 8.03
CA HIS A 86 10.18 -3.80 8.34
C HIS A 86 9.34 -3.53 7.09
N THR A 87 9.84 -2.69 6.17
CA THR A 87 9.19 -2.42 4.88
C THR A 87 9.10 -3.70 4.05
N TYR A 88 10.19 -4.46 3.91
CA TYR A 88 10.20 -5.73 3.19
C TYR A 88 9.26 -6.75 3.81
N ALA A 89 9.25 -6.88 5.13
CA ALA A 89 8.32 -7.77 5.82
C ALA A 89 6.86 -7.40 5.56
N ALA A 90 6.52 -6.10 5.57
CA ALA A 90 5.18 -5.63 5.27
C ALA A 90 4.79 -5.90 3.80
N HIS A 91 5.72 -5.70 2.85
CA HIS A 91 5.47 -6.02 1.45
C HIS A 91 5.27 -7.53 1.23
N LEU A 92 6.12 -8.38 1.83
CA LEU A 92 5.97 -9.82 1.75
C LEU A 92 4.65 -10.29 2.35
N ALA A 93 4.26 -9.80 3.51
CA ALA A 93 2.96 -10.10 4.11
C ALA A 93 1.78 -9.66 3.20
N ASN A 94 1.85 -8.48 2.59
CA ASN A 94 0.83 -8.04 1.65
C ASN A 94 0.81 -8.91 0.38
N MET A 95 1.97 -9.31 -0.17
CA MET A 95 2.05 -10.20 -1.32
C MET A 95 1.44 -11.57 -1.00
N VAL A 96 1.78 -12.16 0.14
CA VAL A 96 1.22 -13.45 0.59
C VAL A 96 -0.30 -13.37 0.74
N ASN A 97 -0.80 -12.38 1.48
CA ASN A 97 -2.24 -12.19 1.68
C ASN A 97 -2.97 -11.91 0.34
N GLY A 98 -2.36 -11.14 -0.54
CA GLY A 98 -2.93 -10.80 -1.82
C GLY A 98 -3.05 -11.98 -2.77
N VAL A 99 -2.05 -12.85 -2.86
CA VAL A 99 -2.14 -14.05 -3.71
C VAL A 99 -2.97 -15.15 -3.08
N ALA A 100 -3.13 -15.18 -1.74
CA ALA A 100 -3.98 -16.15 -1.04
C ALA A 100 -5.46 -15.78 -1.14
N HIS A 101 -5.81 -14.55 -0.86
CA HIS A 101 -7.21 -14.08 -0.73
C HIS A 101 -7.60 -13.06 -1.80
N GLY A 102 -6.70 -12.16 -2.20
CA GLY A 102 -6.98 -10.99 -3.00
C GLY A 102 -7.37 -9.79 -2.14
N PHE A 103 -7.20 -8.59 -2.69
CA PHE A 103 -7.63 -7.34 -2.07
C PHE A 103 -8.84 -6.78 -2.79
N LEU A 104 -9.85 -6.37 -2.04
CA LEU A 104 -11.04 -5.70 -2.51
C LEU A 104 -11.08 -4.28 -1.97
N TYR A 105 -11.18 -3.31 -2.87
CA TYR A 105 -11.42 -1.90 -2.55
C TYR A 105 -12.84 -1.56 -2.98
N GLU A 106 -13.62 -0.98 -2.10
CA GLU A 106 -14.99 -0.57 -2.37
C GLU A 106 -15.05 0.96 -2.39
N MET A 107 -15.59 1.49 -3.47
CA MET A 107 -15.77 2.93 -3.66
C MET A 107 -17.25 3.21 -3.88
N LYS A 108 -17.72 4.38 -3.40
CA LYS A 108 -19.09 4.84 -3.56
C LYS A 108 -19.18 5.97 -4.56
N ILE A 109 -20.13 5.86 -5.47
CA ILE A 109 -20.51 6.90 -6.39
C ILE A 109 -21.46 7.86 -5.65
N CYS A 110 -21.05 9.11 -5.49
CA CYS A 110 -21.85 10.18 -4.90
C CYS A 110 -22.19 11.17 -6.01
N ALA A 111 -23.48 11.30 -6.33
CA ALA A 111 -24.00 12.19 -7.36
C ALA A 111 -25.16 13.01 -6.78
N ALA A 112 -24.84 14.16 -6.17
CA ALA A 112 -25.83 15.00 -5.49
C ALA A 112 -26.54 15.99 -6.42
N HIS A 113 -25.84 16.48 -7.44
CA HIS A 113 -26.35 17.54 -8.33
C HIS A 113 -26.77 17.01 -9.69
N PHE A 114 -25.95 16.15 -10.29
CA PHE A 114 -26.21 15.57 -11.62
C PHE A 114 -26.09 14.05 -11.57
N PRO A 115 -27.03 13.30 -12.16
CA PRO A 115 -26.93 11.84 -12.19
C PRO A 115 -25.72 11.42 -13.02
N MET A 116 -24.74 10.81 -12.35
CA MET A 116 -23.49 10.34 -12.95
C MET A 116 -23.67 8.90 -13.45
N ASN A 117 -23.26 8.63 -14.68
CA ASN A 117 -23.28 7.29 -15.25
C ASN A 117 -21.85 6.76 -15.35
N VAL A 118 -21.58 5.70 -14.58
CA VAL A 118 -20.26 5.02 -14.53
C VAL A 118 -20.41 3.67 -15.24
N SER A 119 -19.57 3.43 -16.23
CA SER A 119 -19.58 2.18 -16.99
C SER A 119 -18.16 1.70 -17.31
N ILE A 120 -18.01 0.41 -17.59
CA ILE A 120 -16.75 -0.19 -17.99
C ILE A 120 -16.92 -0.72 -19.41
N SER A 121 -16.05 -0.30 -20.32
CA SER A 121 -16.03 -0.77 -21.69
C SER A 121 -14.60 -0.90 -22.20
N ALA A 122 -14.28 -2.02 -22.85
CA ALA A 122 -12.96 -2.30 -23.45
C ALA A 122 -11.76 -2.05 -22.51
N GLY A 123 -11.89 -2.38 -21.21
CA GLY A 123 -10.83 -2.15 -20.22
C GLY A 123 -10.65 -0.69 -19.80
N GLN A 124 -11.63 0.16 -20.09
CA GLN A 124 -11.68 1.56 -19.66
C GLN A 124 -12.87 1.79 -18.75
N LEU A 125 -12.66 2.54 -17.68
CA LEU A 125 -13.72 3.13 -16.88
C LEU A 125 -14.15 4.44 -17.55
N ILE A 126 -15.43 4.58 -17.82
CA ILE A 126 -16.03 5.73 -18.49
C ILE A 126 -17.06 6.36 -17.55
N ILE A 127 -16.89 7.64 -17.26
CA ILE A 127 -17.79 8.42 -16.43
C ILE A 127 -18.43 9.49 -17.30
N LYS A 128 -19.76 9.44 -17.43
CA LYS A 128 -20.56 10.40 -18.21
C LYS A 128 -21.36 11.29 -17.29
N ASN A 129 -21.60 12.51 -17.75
CA ASN A 129 -22.41 13.51 -17.06
C ASN A 129 -21.89 13.88 -15.66
N PHE A 130 -20.57 13.89 -15.48
CA PHE A 130 -19.96 14.36 -14.23
C PHE A 130 -20.16 15.87 -14.11
N ILE A 131 -20.96 16.33 -13.12
CA ILE A 131 -21.32 17.75 -12.92
C ILE A 131 -21.83 18.40 -14.22
N GLY A 132 -22.59 17.66 -15.05
CA GLY A 132 -23.14 18.18 -16.32
C GLY A 132 -22.12 18.28 -17.48
N GLU A 133 -20.92 17.72 -17.33
CA GLU A 133 -19.92 17.70 -18.40
C GLU A 133 -20.42 16.88 -19.62
N HIS A 134 -20.32 17.46 -20.81
CA HIS A 134 -20.67 16.77 -22.06
C HIS A 134 -19.61 15.76 -22.50
N VAL A 135 -18.34 16.03 -22.19
CA VAL A 135 -17.21 15.13 -22.53
C VAL A 135 -17.05 14.09 -21.45
N PRO A 136 -17.10 12.79 -21.78
CA PRO A 136 -16.90 11.73 -20.79
C PRO A 136 -15.48 11.76 -20.24
N ARG A 137 -15.33 11.54 -18.96
CA ARG A 137 -14.02 11.28 -18.33
C ARG A 137 -13.70 9.79 -18.47
N THR A 138 -12.50 9.47 -18.93
CA THR A 138 -12.08 8.09 -19.17
C THR A 138 -10.79 7.77 -18.45
N LEU A 139 -10.70 6.55 -17.90
CA LEU A 139 -9.51 6.01 -17.26
C LEU A 139 -9.20 4.63 -17.83
N GLN A 140 -8.00 4.44 -18.35
CA GLN A 140 -7.52 3.13 -18.77
C GLN A 140 -7.21 2.28 -17.53
N LEU A 141 -7.89 1.14 -17.40
CA LEU A 141 -7.67 0.23 -16.28
C LEU A 141 -6.33 -0.52 -16.44
N ARG A 142 -5.64 -0.69 -15.32
CA ARG A 142 -4.35 -1.39 -15.28
C ARG A 142 -4.54 -2.91 -15.44
N LYS A 143 -3.58 -3.56 -16.07
CA LYS A 143 -3.55 -5.03 -16.16
C LYS A 143 -3.38 -5.63 -14.76
N GLY A 144 -4.11 -6.72 -14.47
CA GLY A 144 -4.10 -7.38 -13.16
C GLY A 144 -5.07 -6.79 -12.14
N VAL A 145 -5.94 -5.86 -12.56
CA VAL A 145 -7.03 -5.32 -11.75
C VAL A 145 -8.36 -5.63 -12.42
N THR A 146 -9.31 -6.15 -11.64
CA THR A 146 -10.69 -6.35 -12.07
C THR A 146 -11.57 -5.30 -11.41
N VAL A 147 -12.26 -4.51 -12.22
CA VAL A 147 -13.20 -3.49 -11.73
C VAL A 147 -14.61 -3.90 -12.09
N LYS A 148 -15.54 -3.79 -11.13
CA LYS A 148 -16.97 -4.06 -11.32
C LYS A 148 -17.77 -2.88 -10.80
N VAL A 149 -18.80 -2.49 -11.52
CA VAL A 149 -19.73 -1.43 -11.11
C VAL A 149 -21.08 -2.09 -10.81
N ASN A 150 -21.54 -1.94 -9.57
CA ASN A 150 -22.81 -2.51 -9.08
C ASN A 150 -23.64 -1.36 -8.48
N GLY A 151 -24.50 -0.75 -9.31
CA GLY A 151 -25.26 0.44 -8.89
C GLY A 151 -24.34 1.58 -8.48
N ASP A 152 -24.42 2.00 -7.23
CA ASP A 152 -23.62 3.10 -6.69
C ASP A 152 -22.27 2.65 -6.10
N ILE A 153 -21.92 1.37 -6.22
CA ILE A 153 -20.68 0.82 -5.68
C ILE A 153 -19.77 0.38 -6.81
N VAL A 154 -18.53 0.86 -6.77
CA VAL A 154 -17.44 0.40 -7.64
C VAL A 154 -16.53 -0.50 -6.82
N GLN A 155 -16.38 -1.75 -7.25
CA GLN A 155 -15.52 -2.75 -6.62
C GLN A 155 -14.27 -2.97 -7.46
N ILE A 156 -13.10 -2.91 -6.82
CA ILE A 156 -11.79 -3.07 -7.43
C ILE A 156 -11.11 -4.25 -6.76
N GLU A 157 -10.87 -5.33 -7.51
CA GLU A 157 -10.23 -6.55 -7.02
C GLU A 157 -8.88 -6.76 -7.69
N SER A 158 -7.85 -7.05 -6.89
CA SER A 158 -6.52 -7.43 -7.37
C SER A 158 -5.78 -8.30 -6.37
N ALA A 159 -4.85 -9.12 -6.85
CA ALA A 159 -3.87 -9.82 -6.00
C ALA A 159 -2.81 -8.86 -5.45
N ASP A 160 -2.54 -7.75 -6.13
CA ASP A 160 -1.59 -6.74 -5.67
C ASP A 160 -2.33 -5.58 -4.99
N LYS A 161 -2.05 -5.40 -3.69
CA LYS A 161 -2.60 -4.30 -2.87
C LYS A 161 -2.28 -2.92 -3.46
N GLU A 162 -1.07 -2.76 -3.99
CA GLU A 162 -0.61 -1.47 -4.52
C GLU A 162 -1.33 -1.13 -5.82
N LEU A 163 -1.49 -2.10 -6.72
CA LEU A 163 -2.25 -1.90 -7.97
C LEU A 163 -3.72 -1.59 -7.70
N ALA A 164 -4.36 -2.30 -6.75
CA ALA A 164 -5.73 -2.02 -6.37
C ALA A 164 -5.88 -0.61 -5.79
N GLY A 165 -5.01 -0.24 -4.84
CA GLY A 165 -5.01 1.08 -4.23
C GLY A 165 -4.70 2.22 -5.21
N LEU A 166 -3.75 2.00 -6.12
CA LEU A 166 -3.42 2.97 -7.16
C LEU A 166 -4.60 3.20 -8.11
N THR A 167 -5.27 2.12 -8.54
CA THR A 167 -6.46 2.22 -9.40
C THR A 167 -7.59 2.96 -8.67
N ALA A 168 -7.82 2.68 -7.38
CA ALA A 168 -8.81 3.40 -6.58
C ALA A 168 -8.48 4.90 -6.51
N SER A 169 -7.23 5.26 -6.23
CA SER A 169 -6.77 6.66 -6.23
C SER A 169 -6.93 7.34 -7.59
N GLU A 170 -6.63 6.63 -8.68
CA GLU A 170 -6.79 7.18 -10.04
C GLU A 170 -8.26 7.48 -10.36
N ILE A 171 -9.20 6.61 -9.93
CA ILE A 171 -10.65 6.85 -10.07
C ILE A 171 -11.10 8.05 -9.24
N GLU A 172 -10.64 8.16 -8.00
CA GLU A 172 -10.94 9.29 -7.13
C GLU A 172 -10.40 10.61 -7.70
N LEU A 173 -9.16 10.61 -8.21
CA LEU A 173 -8.55 11.76 -8.86
C LEU A 173 -9.25 12.14 -10.16
N LEU A 174 -9.76 11.17 -10.93
CA LEU A 174 -10.51 11.40 -12.16
C LEU A 174 -11.81 12.18 -11.88
N THR A 175 -12.45 11.92 -10.73
CA THR A 175 -13.69 12.60 -10.29
C THR A 175 -13.42 13.80 -9.38
N ARG A 176 -12.17 14.27 -9.33
CA ARG A 176 -11.84 15.47 -8.55
C ARG A 176 -12.47 16.70 -9.17
N ILE A 177 -13.24 17.41 -8.36
CA ILE A 177 -13.87 18.68 -8.74
C ILE A 177 -12.82 19.79 -8.76
N ARG A 178 -12.83 20.60 -9.82
CA ARG A 178 -12.02 21.80 -9.98
C ARG A 178 -12.94 23.00 -10.18
N ASP A 179 -12.50 24.16 -9.79
CA ASP A 179 -13.18 25.46 -10.01
C ASP A 179 -14.58 25.61 -9.38
N HIS A 180 -14.92 24.71 -8.43
CA HIS A 180 -16.16 24.77 -7.64
C HIS A 180 -15.87 24.63 -6.14
N ASP A 181 -16.74 25.20 -5.30
CA ASP A 181 -16.62 25.05 -3.85
C ASP A 181 -16.98 23.64 -3.42
N ARG A 182 -15.98 22.88 -2.94
CA ARG A 182 -16.12 21.49 -2.53
C ARG A 182 -16.99 21.27 -1.29
N ARG A 183 -17.36 22.33 -0.58
CA ARG A 183 -18.32 22.26 0.52
C ARG A 183 -19.75 22.13 0.02
N ILE A 184 -20.02 22.66 -1.19
CA ILE A 184 -21.32 22.59 -1.84
C ILE A 184 -21.35 21.40 -2.81
N PHE A 185 -20.36 21.32 -3.72
CA PHE A 185 -20.26 20.24 -4.70
C PHE A 185 -19.48 19.07 -4.12
N GLN A 186 -20.21 18.04 -3.67
CA GLN A 186 -19.66 16.83 -3.07
C GLN A 186 -19.79 15.61 -3.99
N ASP A 187 -20.00 15.84 -5.28
CA ASP A 187 -20.09 14.79 -6.29
C ASP A 187 -18.72 14.16 -6.53
N GLY A 188 -18.69 12.85 -6.73
CA GLY A 188 -17.45 12.12 -6.97
C GLY A 188 -17.55 10.64 -6.66
N ILE A 189 -16.45 9.93 -6.82
CA ILE A 189 -16.30 8.54 -6.45
C ILE A 189 -15.28 8.46 -5.33
N PHE A 190 -15.69 7.99 -4.16
CA PHE A 190 -14.87 8.02 -2.94
C PHE A 190 -14.63 6.62 -2.39
N LEU A 191 -13.44 6.39 -1.87
CA LEU A 191 -13.10 5.14 -1.20
C LEU A 191 -13.90 5.01 0.12
N ILE A 192 -14.63 3.89 0.28
CA ILE A 192 -15.36 3.55 1.51
C ILE A 192 -14.50 2.67 2.40
N GLY A 193 -13.87 1.66 1.82
CA GLY A 193 -13.10 0.68 2.58
C GLY A 193 -12.24 -0.24 1.73
N GLN A 194 -11.36 -0.94 2.44
CA GLN A 194 -10.53 -2.01 1.86
C GLN A 194 -10.65 -3.25 2.72
N ARG A 195 -10.72 -4.43 2.10
CA ARG A 195 -10.73 -5.71 2.79
C ARG A 195 -10.04 -6.80 1.96
N LEU A 196 -9.70 -7.90 2.59
CA LEU A 196 -9.35 -9.13 1.88
C LEU A 196 -10.63 -9.77 1.33
N VAL A 197 -10.52 -10.38 0.16
CA VAL A 197 -11.61 -11.21 -0.39
C VAL A 197 -11.65 -12.49 0.42
N ALA A 198 -12.83 -12.82 0.95
CA ALA A 198 -13.05 -14.03 1.74
C ALA A 198 -13.00 -15.29 0.86
#